data_9dfa3260533b7cabc786866de2ca41a9
#
_entry.id   9dfa3260533b7cabc786866de2ca41a9
#
_cell.length_a   1.000
_cell.length_b   1.000
_cell.length_c   1.000
_cell.angle_alpha   90.00
_cell.angle_beta   90.00
_cell.angle_gamma   90.00
#
_symmetry.space_group_name_H-M   'P 1'
#
loop_
_entity.id
_entity.type
_entity.pdbx_description
1 polymer ?
#
loop_
_entity_poly.entity_id
_entity_poly.type
_entity_poly.pdbx_seq_one_letter_code
_entity_poly.pdbx_strand_id
1 'polypeptide(L)'
;MRLACKPVRWYTVTTKGAPRRRREGRSSMKLIHLSDLHLGKRVNEFSMMEDQKYILKQILQRIDEEQPDGVILAGDIYDKPVPPAEAVELFDEFLVDLSRRGLQTFIISGNHDSAERLAFGGRLMEGSGIHFAPVFDAKVAPLHLEDELGTVDVYLLPFIKPAHVRRFFEAEAAAPRSGSVPETELAAVPEIKTYTDAIRAVITCMDIDPNHRNVLVTHQFVTGAVRSDSEETALSVGGTDNVDAAVFSDFDYVALGHIHRPQNMGGGSLIPEAGDASDQSLSAAGLPLIRYCGTPLKYSFSEANHEKSITVVELGEKGKTGIRTIPLKPLRDMVELRGTYEELTAKTFYENTSYPADYVHITLTDEEDIPEAMGRLRVIYPYLMKLDYDNQRTRTSNEIQGASAMEDKTPGQLFAEFYELQNNAPLTDEQEQFLTELIGSIWRKEGAR
;
A
#
# COMPACT_ATOMS: atom_id res chain seq x y z
N MET A 1 15.34 -14.94 -27.47
CA MET A 1 16.06 -16.17 -27.14
C MET A 1 15.44 -16.65 -25.82
N ARG A 2 14.50 -17.60 -25.86
CA ARG A 2 13.80 -18.10 -24.69
C ARG A 2 14.78 -18.88 -23.82
N LEU A 3 14.93 -18.47 -22.57
CA LEU A 3 15.65 -19.23 -21.55
C LEU A 3 14.99 -20.61 -21.43
N ALA A 4 15.78 -21.67 -21.58
CA ALA A 4 15.27 -23.04 -21.51
C ALA A 4 15.04 -23.45 -20.04
N CYS A 5 14.01 -22.90 -19.40
CA CYS A 5 13.40 -23.53 -18.25
C CYS A 5 12.67 -24.77 -18.75
N LYS A 6 13.21 -25.97 -18.50
CA LYS A 6 12.46 -27.19 -18.84
C LYS A 6 11.20 -27.25 -17.99
N PRO A 7 10.01 -27.50 -18.59
CA PRO A 7 8.81 -27.71 -17.82
C PRO A 7 8.98 -28.98 -16.97
N VAL A 8 9.11 -28.81 -15.66
CA VAL A 8 8.90 -29.92 -14.74
C VAL A 8 7.42 -30.26 -14.79
N ARG A 9 7.12 -31.54 -15.06
CA ARG A 9 5.77 -32.07 -15.24
C ARG A 9 4.94 -31.77 -13.99
N TRP A 10 4.07 -30.77 -14.12
CA TRP A 10 3.17 -30.31 -13.05
C TRP A 10 1.97 -31.25 -12.97
N TYR A 11 1.54 -31.52 -11.76
CA TYR A 11 0.17 -31.94 -11.53
C TYR A 11 -0.71 -30.73 -11.85
N THR A 12 -1.37 -30.80 -12.98
CA THR A 12 -2.49 -29.90 -13.31
C THR A 12 -3.52 -30.14 -12.20
N VAL A 13 -3.58 -29.26 -11.22
CA VAL A 13 -4.71 -29.19 -10.29
C VAL A 13 -5.85 -28.59 -11.10
N THR A 14 -6.50 -29.44 -11.89
CA THR A 14 -7.84 -29.13 -12.38
C THR A 14 -8.71 -29.10 -11.13
N THR A 15 -8.92 -27.93 -10.58
CA THR A 15 -9.91 -27.71 -9.53
C THR A 15 -11.28 -28.00 -10.16
N LYS A 16 -11.70 -29.27 -10.11
CA LYS A 16 -13.11 -29.61 -10.22
C LYS A 16 -13.76 -29.13 -8.91
N GLY A 17 -13.82 -27.81 -8.74
CA GLY A 17 -14.72 -27.20 -7.80
C GLY A 17 -16.13 -27.68 -8.09
N ALA A 18 -16.95 -27.92 -7.08
CA ALA A 18 -18.35 -28.30 -7.27
C ALA A 18 -18.96 -27.35 -8.31
N PRO A 19 -19.73 -27.87 -9.29
CA PRO A 19 -20.24 -27.07 -10.39
C PRO A 19 -21.07 -25.93 -9.79
N ARG A 20 -20.53 -24.70 -9.85
CA ARG A 20 -21.30 -23.51 -9.54
C ARG A 20 -22.53 -23.52 -10.44
N ARG A 21 -23.70 -23.23 -9.90
CA ARG A 21 -24.85 -22.85 -10.71
C ARG A 21 -24.37 -21.68 -11.58
N ARG A 22 -24.15 -21.94 -12.88
CA ARG A 22 -23.88 -20.90 -13.87
C ARG A 22 -24.95 -19.83 -13.70
N ARG A 23 -24.52 -18.61 -13.47
CA ARG A 23 -25.44 -17.46 -13.46
C ARG A 23 -25.81 -17.20 -14.92
N GLU A 24 -27.06 -17.45 -15.24
CA GLU A 24 -27.61 -17.17 -16.58
C GLU A 24 -27.45 -15.66 -16.86
N GLY A 25 -26.81 -15.29 -17.98
CA GLY A 25 -26.78 -13.95 -18.54
C GLY A 25 -25.49 -13.13 -18.38
N ARG A 26 -24.38 -13.71 -17.92
CA ARG A 26 -23.06 -13.03 -17.93
C ARG A 26 -22.09 -13.75 -18.84
N SER A 27 -21.59 -13.00 -19.84
CA SER A 27 -20.56 -13.49 -20.76
C SER A 27 -19.13 -13.28 -20.26
N SER A 28 -18.87 -12.31 -19.36
CA SER A 28 -17.51 -11.90 -18.94
C SER A 28 -17.26 -12.15 -17.46
N MET A 29 -15.99 -12.47 -17.11
CA MET A 29 -15.54 -12.65 -15.72
C MET A 29 -15.43 -11.31 -15.01
N LYS A 30 -15.94 -11.27 -13.78
CA LYS A 30 -15.88 -10.11 -12.89
C LYS A 30 -15.08 -10.44 -11.64
N LEU A 31 -14.06 -9.65 -11.35
CA LEU A 31 -13.24 -9.75 -10.14
C LEU A 31 -13.34 -8.47 -9.30
N ILE A 32 -13.24 -8.61 -7.98
CA ILE A 32 -13.02 -7.48 -7.07
C ILE A 32 -11.55 -7.51 -6.65
N HIS A 33 -10.86 -6.39 -6.82
CA HIS A 33 -9.47 -6.21 -6.42
C HIS A 33 -9.39 -5.34 -5.17
N LEU A 34 -8.79 -5.91 -4.14
CA LEU A 34 -8.48 -5.33 -2.82
C LEU A 34 -6.99 -5.54 -2.54
N SER A 35 -6.41 -4.68 -1.71
CA SER A 35 -5.04 -4.82 -1.18
C SER A 35 -4.88 -4.06 0.13
N ASP A 36 -3.74 -4.24 0.78
CA ASP A 36 -3.26 -3.37 1.86
C ASP A 36 -4.29 -3.22 2.99
N LEU A 37 -4.83 -4.35 3.46
CA LEU A 37 -5.83 -4.36 4.54
C LEU A 37 -5.20 -3.91 5.86
N HIS A 38 -3.91 -4.20 6.08
CA HIS A 38 -3.15 -3.87 7.28
C HIS A 38 -3.90 -4.18 8.57
N LEU A 39 -4.51 -5.36 8.66
CA LEU A 39 -5.28 -5.75 9.84
C LEU A 39 -4.42 -5.70 11.11
N GLY A 40 -4.97 -5.11 12.16
CA GLY A 40 -4.25 -4.87 13.41
C GLY A 40 -3.47 -3.56 13.46
N LYS A 41 -3.59 -2.68 12.44
CA LYS A 41 -2.91 -1.38 12.41
C LYS A 41 -3.34 -0.48 13.55
N ARG A 42 -2.36 0.28 14.05
CA ARG A 42 -2.57 1.38 14.98
C ARG A 42 -2.04 2.67 14.35
N VAL A 43 -2.81 3.73 14.44
CA VAL A 43 -2.44 5.06 13.96
C VAL A 43 -2.42 6.03 15.14
N ASN A 44 -1.30 6.68 15.40
CA ASN A 44 -1.14 7.60 16.54
C ASN A 44 -1.71 7.00 17.84
N GLU A 45 -1.36 5.74 18.16
CA GLU A 45 -1.82 4.98 19.31
C GLU A 45 -3.28 4.50 19.28
N PHE A 46 -4.12 4.95 18.37
CA PHE A 46 -5.49 4.47 18.21
C PHE A 46 -5.51 3.14 17.45
N SER A 47 -6.27 2.17 17.96
CA SER A 47 -6.50 0.91 17.28
C SER A 47 -7.52 1.10 16.16
N MET A 48 -7.20 0.61 14.95
CA MET A 48 -8.10 0.68 13.80
C MET A 48 -9.03 -0.55 13.70
N MET A 49 -8.98 -1.48 14.66
CA MET A 49 -9.70 -2.76 14.57
C MET A 49 -11.21 -2.63 14.38
N GLU A 50 -11.84 -1.66 15.06
CA GLU A 50 -13.29 -1.43 14.92
C GLU A 50 -13.64 -0.92 13.51
N ASP A 51 -12.84 0.02 13.01
CA ASP A 51 -12.99 0.57 11.66
C ASP A 51 -12.70 -0.49 10.58
N GLN A 52 -11.69 -1.35 10.82
CA GLN A 52 -11.36 -2.48 9.94
C GLN A 52 -12.50 -3.50 9.89
N LYS A 53 -13.08 -3.83 11.03
CA LYS A 53 -14.25 -4.72 11.10
C LYS A 53 -15.47 -4.12 10.36
N TYR A 54 -15.68 -2.82 10.52
CA TYR A 54 -16.76 -2.10 9.84
C TYR A 54 -16.57 -2.10 8.31
N ILE A 55 -15.36 -1.76 7.84
CA ILE A 55 -15.10 -1.65 6.40
C ILE A 55 -15.14 -3.01 5.69
N LEU A 56 -14.64 -4.09 6.32
CA LEU A 56 -14.76 -5.44 5.77
C LEU A 56 -16.21 -5.87 5.61
N LYS A 57 -17.09 -5.52 6.54
CA LYS A 57 -18.54 -5.76 6.40
C LYS A 57 -19.13 -4.99 5.22
N GLN A 58 -18.74 -3.73 5.02
CA GLN A 58 -19.18 -2.95 3.88
C GLN A 58 -18.67 -3.56 2.56
N ILE A 59 -17.42 -4.03 2.52
CA ILE A 59 -16.85 -4.73 1.37
C ILE A 59 -17.68 -5.98 1.04
N LEU A 60 -18.05 -6.79 2.05
CA LEU A 60 -18.91 -7.97 1.84
C LEU A 60 -20.29 -7.59 1.28
N GLN A 61 -20.88 -6.48 1.72
CA GLN A 61 -22.13 -5.98 1.16
C GLN A 61 -21.96 -5.60 -0.33
N ARG A 62 -20.87 -4.89 -0.67
CA ARG A 62 -20.57 -4.57 -2.08
C ARG A 62 -20.32 -5.83 -2.92
N ILE A 63 -19.66 -6.83 -2.36
CA ILE A 63 -19.51 -8.16 -3.00
C ILE A 63 -20.87 -8.81 -3.26
N ASP A 64 -21.80 -8.70 -2.31
CA ASP A 64 -23.16 -9.25 -2.47
C ASP A 64 -23.97 -8.49 -3.53
N GLU A 65 -23.77 -7.17 -3.68
CA GLU A 65 -24.40 -6.35 -4.71
C GLU A 65 -23.80 -6.64 -6.09
N GLU A 66 -22.46 -6.68 -6.17
CA GLU A 66 -21.72 -6.85 -7.42
C GLU A 66 -21.73 -8.27 -7.96
N GLN A 67 -21.85 -9.24 -7.07
CA GLN A 67 -21.86 -10.65 -7.42
C GLN A 67 -20.66 -11.08 -8.29
N PRO A 68 -19.39 -10.81 -7.87
CA PRO A 68 -18.21 -11.15 -8.65
C PRO A 68 -18.01 -12.67 -8.75
N ASP A 69 -17.14 -13.11 -9.66
CA ASP A 69 -16.67 -14.49 -9.77
C ASP A 69 -15.53 -14.78 -8.81
N GLY A 70 -14.75 -13.75 -8.45
CA GLY A 70 -13.66 -13.87 -7.51
C GLY A 70 -13.25 -12.55 -6.86
N VAL A 71 -12.41 -12.69 -5.82
CA VAL A 71 -11.82 -11.58 -5.05
C VAL A 71 -10.30 -11.73 -5.06
N ILE A 72 -9.60 -10.65 -5.32
CA ILE A 72 -8.13 -10.54 -5.26
C ILE A 72 -7.78 -9.78 -3.99
N LEU A 73 -6.84 -10.32 -3.20
CA LEU A 73 -6.18 -9.68 -2.07
C LEU A 73 -4.69 -9.56 -2.39
N ALA A 74 -4.28 -8.40 -2.91
CA ALA A 74 -2.95 -8.18 -3.45
C ALA A 74 -1.91 -7.77 -2.39
N GLY A 75 -1.82 -8.54 -1.29
CA GLY A 75 -0.80 -8.42 -0.25
C GLY A 75 -1.13 -7.43 0.87
N ASP A 76 -0.23 -7.35 1.85
CA ASP A 76 -0.32 -6.58 3.09
C ASP A 76 -1.65 -6.81 3.83
N ILE A 77 -1.89 -8.10 4.08
CA ILE A 77 -3.07 -8.54 4.83
C ILE A 77 -3.00 -8.05 6.27
N TYR A 78 -1.84 -8.20 6.90
CA TYR A 78 -1.58 -7.75 8.26
C TYR A 78 -0.62 -6.55 8.30
N ASP A 79 -0.76 -5.69 9.30
CA ASP A 79 0.13 -4.54 9.51
C ASP A 79 1.55 -4.94 9.91
N LYS A 80 1.71 -6.12 10.52
CA LYS A 80 2.99 -6.61 11.04
C LYS A 80 3.16 -8.11 10.82
N PRO A 81 4.41 -8.60 10.70
CA PRO A 81 4.68 -10.03 10.55
C PRO A 81 4.17 -10.91 11.70
N VAL A 82 3.94 -10.30 12.88
CA VAL A 82 3.29 -10.94 14.04
C VAL A 82 2.04 -10.14 14.36
N PRO A 83 0.89 -10.46 13.74
CA PRO A 83 -0.34 -9.75 13.97
C PRO A 83 -0.92 -10.06 15.36
N PRO A 84 -1.72 -9.16 15.95
CA PRO A 84 -2.49 -9.46 17.14
C PRO A 84 -3.56 -10.52 16.83
N ALA A 85 -3.95 -11.30 17.85
CA ALA A 85 -4.91 -12.39 17.69
C ALA A 85 -6.25 -11.92 17.09
N GLU A 86 -6.73 -10.76 17.52
CA GLU A 86 -7.97 -10.15 17.01
C GLU A 86 -7.92 -9.87 15.49
N ALA A 87 -6.74 -9.53 14.95
CA ALA A 87 -6.58 -9.33 13.51
C ALA A 87 -6.62 -10.66 12.75
N VAL A 88 -6.06 -11.72 13.35
CA VAL A 88 -6.13 -13.07 12.78
C VAL A 88 -7.56 -13.59 12.76
N GLU A 89 -8.30 -13.41 13.86
CA GLU A 89 -9.73 -13.78 13.96
C GLU A 89 -10.55 -13.01 12.92
N LEU A 90 -10.33 -11.70 12.79
CA LEU A 90 -11.05 -10.87 11.81
C LEU A 90 -10.79 -11.32 10.37
N PHE A 91 -9.56 -11.70 10.04
CA PHE A 91 -9.23 -12.22 8.71
C PHE A 91 -9.84 -13.59 8.47
N ASP A 92 -9.82 -14.49 9.47
CA ASP A 92 -10.47 -15.80 9.39
C ASP A 92 -11.98 -15.66 9.13
N GLU A 93 -12.68 -14.79 9.90
CA GLU A 93 -14.09 -14.47 9.69
C GLU A 93 -14.35 -14.00 8.25
N PHE A 94 -13.50 -13.12 7.73
CA PHE A 94 -13.63 -12.60 6.38
C PHE A 94 -13.44 -13.68 5.30
N LEU A 95 -12.44 -14.56 5.45
CA LEU A 95 -12.22 -15.70 4.54
C LEU A 95 -13.39 -16.70 4.56
N VAL A 96 -13.92 -17.00 5.75
CA VAL A 96 -15.11 -17.87 5.90
C VAL A 96 -16.30 -17.25 5.16
N ASP A 97 -16.50 -15.95 5.28
CA ASP A 97 -17.59 -15.24 4.61
C ASP A 97 -17.45 -15.22 3.09
N LEU A 98 -16.22 -15.07 2.55
CA LEU A 98 -15.94 -15.20 1.12
C LEU A 98 -16.17 -16.64 0.63
N SER A 99 -15.68 -17.63 1.37
CA SER A 99 -15.87 -19.05 1.04
C SER A 99 -17.36 -19.46 1.03
N ARG A 100 -18.16 -19.02 1.99
CA ARG A 100 -19.61 -19.24 2.03
C ARG A 100 -20.35 -18.70 0.82
N ARG A 101 -19.84 -17.63 0.24
CA ARG A 101 -20.33 -17.04 -1.02
C ARG A 101 -19.89 -17.84 -2.25
N GLY A 102 -19.03 -18.85 -2.07
CA GLY A 102 -18.49 -19.67 -3.12
C GLY A 102 -17.60 -18.90 -4.09
N LEU A 103 -16.95 -17.83 -3.66
CA LEU A 103 -16.06 -17.00 -4.49
C LEU A 103 -14.68 -17.64 -4.65
N GLN A 104 -14.06 -17.44 -5.82
CA GLN A 104 -12.63 -17.70 -5.94
C GLN A 104 -11.89 -16.56 -5.27
N THR A 105 -11.00 -16.86 -4.33
CA THR A 105 -10.26 -15.85 -3.61
C THR A 105 -8.77 -16.06 -3.84
N PHE A 106 -8.08 -15.03 -4.32
CA PHE A 106 -6.68 -15.05 -4.71
C PHE A 106 -5.87 -14.17 -3.76
N ILE A 107 -4.95 -14.76 -3.02
CA ILE A 107 -4.24 -14.09 -1.92
C ILE A 107 -2.73 -14.26 -2.07
N ILE A 108 -2.01 -13.15 -2.04
CA ILE A 108 -0.56 -13.12 -1.95
C ILE A 108 -0.12 -12.41 -0.66
N SER A 109 1.14 -12.55 -0.26
CA SER A 109 1.73 -11.71 0.78
C SER A 109 2.29 -10.42 0.21
N GLY A 110 2.25 -9.35 1.01
CA GLY A 110 3.00 -8.13 0.78
C GLY A 110 4.31 -8.07 1.58
N ASN A 111 4.86 -6.86 1.76
CA ASN A 111 6.12 -6.68 2.48
C ASN A 111 5.94 -6.63 4.01
N HIS A 112 4.75 -6.34 4.52
CA HIS A 112 4.41 -6.35 5.95
C HIS A 112 4.09 -7.75 6.45
N ASP A 113 3.64 -8.65 5.59
CA ASP A 113 3.24 -10.01 5.98
C ASP A 113 4.44 -10.92 6.30
N SER A 114 4.23 -11.86 7.23
CA SER A 114 5.07 -13.06 7.28
C SER A 114 4.52 -14.09 6.30
N ALA A 115 5.21 -14.28 5.19
CA ALA A 115 4.81 -15.20 4.12
C ALA A 115 4.52 -16.62 4.65
N GLU A 116 5.40 -17.13 5.55
CA GLU A 116 5.27 -18.47 6.13
C GLU A 116 4.06 -18.60 7.07
N ARG A 117 3.76 -17.55 7.84
CA ARG A 117 2.58 -17.55 8.72
C ARG A 117 1.28 -17.45 7.94
N LEU A 118 1.27 -16.62 6.91
CA LEU A 118 0.12 -16.47 6.02
C LEU A 118 -0.12 -17.77 5.23
N ALA A 119 0.93 -18.55 4.92
CA ALA A 119 0.83 -19.85 4.27
C ALA A 119 0.19 -20.95 5.12
N PHE A 120 0.08 -20.73 6.45
CA PHE A 120 -0.44 -21.75 7.35
C PHE A 120 -1.88 -22.15 6.99
N GLY A 121 -2.09 -23.41 6.73
CA GLY A 121 -3.41 -23.95 6.35
C GLY A 121 -3.81 -23.71 4.89
N GLY A 122 -3.08 -22.91 4.11
CA GLY A 122 -3.44 -22.54 2.73
C GLY A 122 -3.76 -23.73 1.84
N ARG A 123 -2.95 -24.81 1.89
CA ARG A 123 -3.21 -26.04 1.10
C ARG A 123 -4.54 -26.76 1.48
N LEU A 124 -5.02 -26.57 2.69
CA LEU A 124 -6.33 -27.12 3.11
C LEU A 124 -7.49 -26.27 2.58
N MET A 125 -7.26 -24.99 2.36
CA MET A 125 -8.28 -24.04 1.92
C MET A 125 -8.50 -24.04 0.40
N GLU A 126 -7.57 -24.59 -0.40
CA GLU A 126 -7.70 -24.70 -1.88
C GLU A 126 -9.02 -25.38 -2.29
N GLY A 127 -9.42 -26.43 -1.57
CA GLY A 127 -10.71 -27.11 -1.80
C GLY A 127 -11.94 -26.23 -1.57
N SER A 128 -11.80 -25.10 -0.89
CA SER A 128 -12.85 -24.12 -0.61
C SER A 128 -12.83 -22.92 -1.57
N GLY A 129 -12.00 -22.95 -2.61
CA GLY A 129 -11.85 -21.87 -3.60
C GLY A 129 -10.96 -20.72 -3.11
N ILE A 130 -10.16 -20.92 -2.07
CA ILE A 130 -9.21 -19.95 -1.55
C ILE A 130 -7.81 -20.37 -1.97
N HIS A 131 -7.16 -19.54 -2.79
CA HIS A 131 -5.85 -19.77 -3.37
C HIS A 131 -4.82 -18.87 -2.70
N PHE A 132 -3.92 -19.48 -1.94
CA PHE A 132 -2.83 -18.80 -1.27
C PHE A 132 -1.51 -19.01 -1.98
N ALA A 133 -0.83 -17.94 -2.37
CA ALA A 133 0.54 -17.94 -2.82
C ALA A 133 1.40 -16.92 -2.07
N PRO A 134 1.56 -17.06 -0.75
CA PRO A 134 2.25 -16.04 0.05
C PRO A 134 3.77 -16.19 -0.01
N VAL A 135 4.30 -17.37 -0.31
CA VAL A 135 5.74 -17.66 -0.36
C VAL A 135 6.18 -17.76 -1.81
N PHE A 136 7.22 -17.01 -2.17
CA PHE A 136 7.85 -17.15 -3.48
C PHE A 136 8.72 -18.42 -3.48
N ASP A 137 8.30 -19.42 -4.24
CA ASP A 137 9.02 -20.68 -4.47
C ASP A 137 9.56 -20.80 -5.91
N ALA A 138 9.65 -19.66 -6.57
CA ALA A 138 10.08 -19.47 -7.96
C ALA A 138 9.19 -20.11 -9.03
N LYS A 139 8.02 -20.58 -8.66
CA LYS A 139 7.10 -21.26 -9.54
C LYS A 139 5.76 -20.55 -9.47
N VAL A 140 5.53 -19.66 -10.42
CA VAL A 140 4.25 -18.99 -10.57
C VAL A 140 3.48 -19.69 -11.70
N ALA A 141 2.67 -20.69 -11.32
CA ALA A 141 1.80 -21.39 -12.24
C ALA A 141 0.44 -20.68 -12.36
N PRO A 142 -0.20 -20.69 -13.53
CA PRO A 142 -1.52 -20.12 -13.70
C PRO A 142 -2.59 -20.91 -12.96
N LEU A 143 -3.53 -20.19 -12.36
CA LEU A 143 -4.82 -20.73 -11.90
C LEU A 143 -5.84 -20.51 -13.02
N HIS A 144 -6.30 -21.59 -13.62
CA HIS A 144 -7.20 -21.53 -14.76
C HIS A 144 -8.65 -21.35 -14.32
N LEU A 145 -9.27 -20.30 -14.82
CA LEU A 145 -10.71 -20.04 -14.70
C LEU A 145 -11.32 -20.04 -16.11
N GLU A 146 -12.61 -20.27 -16.22
CA GLU A 146 -13.30 -20.27 -17.49
C GLU A 146 -14.62 -19.51 -17.41
N ASP A 147 -14.93 -18.74 -18.46
CA ASP A 147 -16.25 -18.18 -18.73
C ASP A 147 -16.66 -18.42 -20.18
N GLU A 148 -17.70 -17.74 -20.66
CA GLU A 148 -18.19 -17.89 -22.03
C GLU A 148 -17.22 -17.33 -23.10
N LEU A 149 -16.29 -16.45 -22.70
CA LEU A 149 -15.28 -15.84 -23.58
C LEU A 149 -13.96 -16.61 -23.59
N GLY A 150 -13.87 -17.74 -22.87
CA GLY A 150 -12.70 -18.61 -22.83
C GLY A 150 -11.96 -18.58 -21.49
N THR A 151 -10.67 -18.93 -21.52
CA THR A 151 -9.85 -19.09 -20.33
C THR A 151 -9.34 -17.75 -19.79
N VAL A 152 -9.33 -17.65 -18.46
CA VAL A 152 -8.63 -16.61 -17.70
C VAL A 152 -7.58 -17.27 -16.84
N ASP A 153 -6.33 -16.87 -17.01
CA ASP A 153 -5.20 -17.33 -16.23
C ASP A 153 -4.83 -16.30 -15.16
N VAL A 154 -4.88 -16.71 -13.90
CA VAL A 154 -4.52 -15.85 -12.76
C VAL A 154 -3.17 -16.30 -12.20
N TYR A 155 -2.19 -15.42 -12.22
CA TYR A 155 -0.84 -15.63 -11.71
C TYR A 155 -0.67 -14.89 -10.38
N LEU A 156 -0.23 -15.62 -9.35
CA LEU A 156 -0.04 -15.08 -8.00
C LEU A 156 1.45 -14.94 -7.71
N LEU A 157 1.96 -13.71 -7.74
CA LEU A 157 3.35 -13.37 -7.46
C LEU A 157 3.42 -12.51 -6.17
N PRO A 158 3.80 -13.08 -5.03
CA PRO A 158 3.92 -12.33 -3.79
C PRO A 158 5.02 -11.26 -3.85
N PHE A 159 5.14 -10.46 -2.80
CA PHE A 159 6.26 -9.52 -2.67
C PHE A 159 7.60 -10.25 -2.73
N ILE A 160 8.47 -9.82 -3.64
CA ILE A 160 9.80 -10.39 -3.80
C ILE A 160 10.87 -9.30 -3.80
N LYS A 161 12.07 -9.69 -3.32
CA LYS A 161 13.29 -8.86 -3.38
C LYS A 161 14.28 -9.48 -4.38
N PRO A 162 15.12 -8.67 -5.04
CA PRO A 162 16.15 -9.19 -5.96
C PRO A 162 17.01 -10.31 -5.37
N ALA A 163 17.33 -10.23 -4.07
CA ALA A 163 18.10 -11.24 -3.37
C ALA A 163 17.39 -12.60 -3.30
N HIS A 164 16.06 -12.65 -3.18
CA HIS A 164 15.29 -13.89 -3.15
C HIS A 164 15.37 -14.59 -4.51
N VAL A 165 15.18 -13.83 -5.58
CA VAL A 165 15.20 -14.34 -6.95
C VAL A 165 16.58 -14.81 -7.35
N ARG A 166 17.65 -14.06 -7.01
CA ARG A 166 19.04 -14.48 -7.23
C ARG A 166 19.35 -15.83 -6.59
N ARG A 167 19.06 -15.98 -5.30
CA ARG A 167 19.29 -17.23 -4.58
C ARG A 167 18.65 -18.43 -5.24
N PHE A 168 17.45 -18.22 -5.80
CA PHE A 168 16.75 -19.28 -6.51
C PHE A 168 17.49 -19.69 -7.79
N PHE A 169 17.84 -18.75 -8.66
CA PHE A 169 18.55 -19.06 -9.90
C PHE A 169 19.95 -19.63 -9.66
N GLU A 170 20.66 -19.14 -8.62
CA GLU A 170 21.95 -19.71 -8.19
C GLU A 170 21.81 -21.15 -7.70
N ALA A 171 20.81 -21.44 -6.87
CA ALA A 171 20.53 -22.79 -6.38
C ALA A 171 20.17 -23.77 -7.49
N GLU A 172 19.36 -23.32 -8.48
CA GLU A 172 18.98 -24.12 -9.64
C GLU A 172 20.16 -24.38 -10.58
N ALA A 173 21.07 -23.41 -10.74
CA ALA A 173 22.31 -23.57 -11.50
C ALA A 173 23.29 -24.54 -10.81
N ALA A 174 23.32 -24.59 -9.48
CA ALA A 174 24.18 -25.46 -8.69
C ALA A 174 23.61 -26.87 -8.50
N ALA A 175 22.33 -27.12 -8.82
CA ALA A 175 21.69 -28.42 -8.62
C ALA A 175 22.33 -29.52 -9.51
N PRO A 176 22.64 -30.72 -8.94
CA PRO A 176 23.20 -31.81 -9.74
C PRO A 176 22.23 -32.25 -10.83
N ARG A 177 22.66 -32.12 -12.07
CA ARG A 177 21.87 -32.53 -13.26
C ARG A 177 22.14 -34.00 -13.56
N SER A 178 21.09 -34.80 -13.58
CA SER A 178 21.18 -36.18 -14.08
C SER A 178 21.09 -36.15 -15.63
N GLY A 179 22.22 -36.32 -16.29
CA GLY A 179 22.35 -36.43 -17.74
C GLY A 179 23.40 -35.50 -18.33
N SER A 180 24.13 -35.95 -19.34
CA SER A 180 25.14 -35.19 -20.07
C SER A 180 24.46 -34.14 -20.98
N VAL A 181 24.25 -32.94 -20.45
CA VAL A 181 23.88 -31.77 -21.26
C VAL A 181 25.16 -31.05 -21.63
N PRO A 182 25.42 -30.75 -22.92
CA PRO A 182 26.61 -30.03 -23.36
C PRO A 182 26.74 -28.68 -22.62
N GLU A 183 27.94 -28.31 -22.20
CA GLU A 183 28.23 -27.00 -21.56
C GLU A 183 27.79 -25.77 -22.36
N THR A 184 27.61 -25.93 -23.67
CA THR A 184 27.12 -24.88 -24.58
C THR A 184 25.64 -24.57 -24.43
N GLU A 185 24.84 -25.34 -23.68
CA GLU A 185 23.41 -25.08 -23.37
C GLU A 185 23.20 -24.54 -21.93
N LEU A 186 24.26 -24.20 -21.24
CA LEU A 186 24.15 -23.51 -19.94
C LEU A 186 23.55 -22.13 -20.16
N ALA A 187 22.24 -22.01 -19.91
CA ALA A 187 21.61 -20.69 -19.84
C ALA A 187 22.32 -19.89 -18.73
N ALA A 188 22.91 -18.77 -19.10
CA ALA A 188 23.57 -17.91 -18.15
C ALA A 188 22.56 -17.49 -17.07
N VAL A 189 22.95 -17.60 -15.79
CA VAL A 189 22.14 -17.08 -14.69
C VAL A 189 21.88 -15.60 -14.96
N PRO A 190 20.62 -15.15 -15.00
CA PRO A 190 20.33 -13.77 -15.29
C PRO A 190 20.97 -12.85 -14.22
N GLU A 191 21.58 -11.76 -14.66
CA GLU A 191 22.13 -10.76 -13.76
C GLU A 191 20.97 -9.99 -13.12
N ILE A 192 20.67 -10.26 -11.84
CA ILE A 192 19.54 -9.66 -11.11
C ILE A 192 20.11 -8.63 -10.13
N LYS A 193 20.05 -7.35 -10.49
CA LYS A 193 20.50 -6.22 -9.67
C LYS A 193 19.34 -5.43 -9.09
N THR A 194 18.31 -5.20 -9.87
CA THR A 194 17.17 -4.36 -9.56
C THR A 194 15.89 -5.18 -9.36
N TYR A 195 14.86 -4.55 -8.80
CA TYR A 195 13.53 -5.17 -8.71
C TYR A 195 12.94 -5.43 -10.11
N THR A 196 13.18 -4.53 -11.07
CA THR A 196 12.81 -4.74 -12.48
C THR A 196 13.43 -6.02 -13.05
N ASP A 197 14.73 -6.26 -12.79
CA ASP A 197 15.40 -7.48 -13.26
C ASP A 197 14.79 -8.74 -12.62
N ALA A 198 14.50 -8.67 -11.31
CA ALA A 198 13.90 -9.76 -10.56
C ALA A 198 12.51 -10.13 -11.12
N ILE A 199 11.63 -9.15 -11.28
CA ILE A 199 10.28 -9.36 -11.83
C ILE A 199 10.35 -9.87 -13.27
N ARG A 200 11.19 -9.28 -14.10
CA ARG A 200 11.39 -9.74 -15.49
C ARG A 200 11.87 -11.18 -15.56
N ALA A 201 12.84 -11.57 -14.71
CA ALA A 201 13.34 -12.94 -14.67
C ALA A 201 12.24 -13.93 -14.28
N VAL A 202 11.41 -13.59 -13.30
CA VAL A 202 10.29 -14.44 -12.87
C VAL A 202 9.23 -14.55 -13.98
N ILE A 203 8.80 -13.44 -14.57
CA ILE A 203 7.80 -13.44 -15.65
C ILE A 203 8.28 -14.26 -16.87
N THR A 204 9.58 -14.16 -17.20
CA THR A 204 10.16 -14.94 -18.32
C THR A 204 10.07 -16.45 -18.08
N CYS A 205 10.01 -16.89 -16.82
CA CYS A 205 9.86 -18.30 -16.44
C CYS A 205 8.39 -18.75 -16.30
N MET A 206 7.42 -17.83 -16.40
CA MET A 206 6.01 -18.17 -16.37
C MET A 206 5.58 -18.77 -17.73
N ASP A 207 4.67 -19.75 -17.68
CA ASP A 207 4.04 -20.29 -18.88
C ASP A 207 2.78 -19.47 -19.19
N ILE A 208 2.97 -18.39 -19.96
CA ILE A 208 1.91 -17.45 -20.31
C ILE A 208 1.40 -17.78 -21.71
N ASP A 209 0.12 -18.21 -21.80
CA ASP A 209 -0.54 -18.39 -23.09
C ASP A 209 -1.05 -17.01 -23.58
N PRO A 210 -0.54 -16.48 -24.70
CA PRO A 210 -0.97 -15.19 -25.22
C PRO A 210 -2.42 -15.18 -25.73
N ASN A 211 -3.04 -16.34 -25.92
CA ASN A 211 -4.44 -16.43 -26.33
C ASN A 211 -5.41 -16.37 -25.16
N HIS A 212 -4.93 -16.61 -23.93
CA HIS A 212 -5.73 -16.50 -22.72
C HIS A 212 -5.75 -15.06 -22.21
N ARG A 213 -6.76 -14.73 -21.41
CA ARG A 213 -6.82 -13.47 -20.64
C ARG A 213 -5.96 -13.64 -19.39
N ASN A 214 -4.85 -12.93 -19.33
CA ASN A 214 -3.84 -13.09 -18.32
C ASN A 214 -3.96 -12.01 -17.23
N VAL A 215 -4.12 -12.43 -15.99
CA VAL A 215 -4.20 -11.55 -14.81
C VAL A 215 -3.00 -11.82 -13.90
N LEU A 216 -2.20 -10.81 -13.61
CA LEU A 216 -1.14 -10.90 -12.61
C LEU A 216 -1.59 -10.21 -11.31
N VAL A 217 -1.42 -10.90 -10.20
CA VAL A 217 -1.55 -10.32 -8.85
C VAL A 217 -0.16 -10.20 -8.26
N THR A 218 0.27 -8.99 -7.89
CA THR A 218 1.60 -8.79 -7.29
C THR A 218 1.60 -7.59 -6.35
N HIS A 219 2.66 -7.48 -5.53
CA HIS A 219 2.80 -6.45 -4.51
C HIS A 219 4.17 -5.78 -4.67
N GLN A 220 4.27 -4.79 -5.56
CA GLN A 220 5.54 -4.15 -5.93
C GLN A 220 5.36 -2.65 -6.17
N PHE A 221 6.45 -1.89 -6.01
CA PHE A 221 6.45 -0.47 -6.35
C PHE A 221 6.79 -0.27 -7.84
N VAL A 222 5.82 0.21 -8.60
CA VAL A 222 5.98 0.52 -10.03
C VAL A 222 6.40 1.97 -10.20
N THR A 223 7.37 2.22 -11.07
CA THR A 223 7.90 3.56 -11.36
C THR A 223 6.79 4.53 -11.77
N GLY A 224 6.79 5.71 -11.14
CA GLY A 224 5.80 6.76 -11.40
C GLY A 224 4.56 6.72 -10.48
N ALA A 225 4.44 5.73 -9.58
CA ALA A 225 3.39 5.73 -8.56
C ALA A 225 3.61 6.83 -7.51
N VAL A 226 2.53 7.47 -7.08
CA VAL A 226 2.52 8.50 -6.03
C VAL A 226 2.29 7.84 -4.69
N ARG A 227 3.22 8.01 -3.75
CA ARG A 227 3.19 7.47 -2.38
C ARG A 227 2.45 8.39 -1.41
N SER A 228 2.00 7.84 -0.28
CA SER A 228 1.55 8.54 0.92
C SER A 228 2.50 8.25 2.10
N ASP A 229 2.39 9.02 3.19
CA ASP A 229 3.30 8.89 4.35
C ASP A 229 3.06 7.61 5.17
N SER A 230 1.97 6.91 4.92
CA SER A 230 1.62 5.64 5.61
C SER A 230 2.37 4.43 5.07
N GLU A 231 3.02 4.56 3.90
CA GLU A 231 3.80 3.50 3.28
C GLU A 231 5.22 3.47 3.85
N GLU A 232 5.79 2.27 4.00
CA GLU A 232 7.18 2.15 4.43
C GLU A 232 8.10 2.84 3.41
N THR A 233 8.83 3.85 3.90
CA THR A 233 9.92 4.45 3.14
C THR A 233 11.10 3.49 3.16
N ALA A 234 11.12 2.54 2.24
CA ALA A 234 12.36 1.86 1.95
C ALA A 234 13.33 2.93 1.44
N LEU A 235 14.29 3.31 2.28
CA LEU A 235 15.38 4.23 1.91
C LEU A 235 16.28 3.53 0.88
N SER A 236 15.78 3.37 -0.33
CA SER A 236 16.59 2.93 -1.45
C SER A 236 17.26 4.14 -2.05
N VAL A 237 18.50 4.36 -1.66
CA VAL A 237 19.38 5.33 -2.30
C VAL A 237 19.55 4.91 -3.76
N GLY A 238 18.94 5.69 -4.67
CA GLY A 238 19.11 5.48 -6.12
C GLY A 238 17.93 4.83 -6.87
N GLY A 239 16.74 4.66 -6.25
CA GLY A 239 15.53 4.18 -6.97
C GLY A 239 15.62 2.74 -7.48
N THR A 240 16.42 1.88 -6.82
CA THR A 240 16.64 0.48 -7.23
C THR A 240 15.46 -0.44 -6.89
N ASP A 241 14.51 0.02 -6.07
CA ASP A 241 13.29 -0.67 -5.64
C ASP A 241 12.11 -0.53 -6.63
N ASN A 242 12.28 0.27 -7.66
CA ASN A 242 11.24 0.52 -8.65
C ASN A 242 11.18 -0.59 -9.71
N VAL A 243 9.96 -0.95 -10.10
CA VAL A 243 9.67 -1.87 -11.20
C VAL A 243 9.20 -1.08 -12.42
N ASP A 244 9.81 -1.32 -13.57
CA ASP A 244 9.37 -0.75 -14.84
C ASP A 244 8.06 -1.42 -15.31
N ALA A 245 7.02 -0.62 -15.55
CA ALA A 245 5.71 -1.10 -15.99
C ALA A 245 5.76 -1.94 -17.29
N ALA A 246 6.76 -1.73 -18.15
CA ALA A 246 6.93 -2.46 -19.39
C ALA A 246 7.15 -3.98 -19.19
N VAL A 247 7.58 -4.43 -18.00
CA VAL A 247 7.75 -5.86 -17.72
C VAL A 247 6.45 -6.64 -17.70
N PHE A 248 5.30 -5.95 -17.59
CA PHE A 248 3.98 -6.53 -17.46
C PHE A 248 3.22 -6.67 -18.80
N SER A 249 3.88 -6.43 -19.93
CA SER A 249 3.26 -6.38 -21.27
C SER A 249 2.45 -7.63 -21.69
N ASP A 250 2.74 -8.78 -21.09
CA ASP A 250 2.08 -10.05 -21.44
C ASP A 250 0.72 -10.27 -20.74
N PHE A 251 0.33 -9.33 -19.86
CA PHE A 251 -0.90 -9.42 -19.07
C PHE A 251 -1.99 -8.47 -19.58
N ASP A 252 -3.26 -8.83 -19.39
CA ASP A 252 -4.41 -7.96 -19.67
C ASP A 252 -4.74 -7.06 -18.47
N TYR A 253 -4.52 -7.58 -17.25
CA TYR A 253 -4.71 -6.85 -16.00
C TYR A 253 -3.60 -7.19 -15.00
N VAL A 254 -3.07 -6.14 -14.34
CA VAL A 254 -2.12 -6.29 -13.24
C VAL A 254 -2.71 -5.67 -11.99
N ALA A 255 -3.07 -6.53 -11.03
CA ALA A 255 -3.57 -6.15 -9.71
C ALA A 255 -2.39 -5.89 -8.78
N LEU A 256 -2.17 -4.63 -8.44
CA LEU A 256 -1.07 -4.19 -7.57
C LEU A 256 -1.56 -3.84 -6.16
N GLY A 257 -0.83 -4.32 -5.14
CA GLY A 257 -0.79 -3.75 -3.79
C GLY A 257 0.49 -2.96 -3.56
N HIS A 258 0.70 -2.48 -2.34
CA HIS A 258 1.84 -1.71 -1.84
C HIS A 258 1.60 -0.20 -1.77
N ILE A 259 0.87 0.39 -2.69
CA ILE A 259 0.59 1.82 -2.68
C ILE A 259 -0.81 2.07 -2.17
N HIS A 260 -0.92 2.90 -1.12
CA HIS A 260 -2.16 3.16 -0.40
C HIS A 260 -3.12 4.08 -1.14
N ARG A 261 -2.63 4.86 -2.12
CA ARG A 261 -3.43 5.71 -2.97
C ARG A 261 -3.96 4.92 -4.17
N PRO A 262 -5.30 4.84 -4.38
CA PRO A 262 -5.86 4.25 -5.61
C PRO A 262 -5.38 5.00 -6.84
N GLN A 263 -4.72 4.31 -7.79
CA GLN A 263 -4.21 4.93 -9.01
C GLN A 263 -3.96 3.91 -10.12
N ASN A 264 -4.10 4.35 -11.36
CA ASN A 264 -3.72 3.58 -12.54
C ASN A 264 -2.27 3.89 -12.93
N MET A 265 -1.53 2.86 -13.33
CA MET A 265 -0.19 2.98 -13.88
C MET A 265 -0.28 2.72 -15.40
N GLY A 266 0.21 3.67 -16.20
CA GLY A 266 0.09 3.57 -17.66
C GLY A 266 -1.24 4.06 -18.24
N GLY A 267 -1.51 3.85 -19.53
CA GLY A 267 -2.55 4.51 -20.30
C GLY A 267 -4.03 4.12 -20.06
N GLY A 268 -4.36 3.43 -18.96
CA GLY A 268 -5.75 3.06 -18.65
C GLY A 268 -6.51 4.19 -17.96
N SER A 269 -7.68 4.56 -18.48
CA SER A 269 -8.61 5.50 -17.84
C SER A 269 -9.67 4.76 -17.02
N LEU A 270 -10.14 5.37 -15.92
CA LEU A 270 -11.31 4.86 -15.19
C LEU A 270 -12.56 4.99 -16.07
N ILE A 271 -13.45 4.01 -16.03
CA ILE A 271 -14.78 4.13 -16.59
C ILE A 271 -15.55 5.08 -15.65
N PRO A 272 -16.13 6.20 -16.13
CA PRO A 272 -16.97 7.06 -15.29
C PRO A 272 -18.15 6.27 -14.71
N GLU A 273 -18.57 6.60 -13.49
CA GLU A 273 -19.76 6.00 -12.88
C GLU A 273 -20.98 6.13 -13.80
N ALA A 274 -21.84 5.11 -13.75
CA ALA A 274 -23.01 4.94 -14.60
C ALA A 274 -23.89 6.20 -14.70
N GLY A 275 -23.82 6.85 -15.84
CA GLY A 275 -24.63 8.00 -16.22
C GLY A 275 -24.58 8.27 -17.72
N ASP A 276 -23.48 7.94 -18.37
CA ASP A 276 -23.36 8.14 -19.81
C ASP A 276 -22.62 6.96 -20.46
N ALA A 277 -23.37 6.12 -21.16
CA ALA A 277 -22.94 4.83 -21.71
C ALA A 277 -22.01 4.95 -22.95
N SER A 278 -21.36 6.08 -23.18
CA SER A 278 -20.63 6.34 -24.42
C SER A 278 -19.11 6.41 -24.32
N ASP A 279 -18.50 6.31 -23.12
CA ASP A 279 -17.03 6.39 -22.99
C ASP A 279 -16.45 5.21 -22.22
N GLN A 280 -16.45 4.02 -22.88
CA GLN A 280 -15.62 2.90 -22.47
C GLN A 280 -14.19 3.22 -22.85
N SER A 281 -13.38 3.73 -21.93
CA SER A 281 -11.95 3.82 -22.14
C SER A 281 -11.36 2.41 -22.05
N LEU A 282 -11.39 1.73 -23.19
CA LEU A 282 -10.58 0.55 -23.46
C LEU A 282 -9.10 0.95 -23.34
N SER A 283 -8.27 0.07 -22.75
CA SER A 283 -6.82 0.23 -22.79
C SER A 283 -6.41 0.64 -24.20
N ALA A 284 -5.57 1.67 -24.33
CA ALA A 284 -4.96 1.99 -25.62
C ALA A 284 -4.30 0.72 -26.14
N ALA A 285 -4.63 0.34 -27.39
CA ALA A 285 -4.32 -0.95 -27.96
C ALA A 285 -2.95 -1.49 -27.55
N GLY A 286 -2.91 -2.56 -26.77
CA GLY A 286 -1.72 -3.36 -26.49
C GLY A 286 -0.97 -3.10 -25.20
N LEU A 287 -1.41 -2.20 -24.32
CA LEU A 287 -0.80 -2.02 -22.99
C LEU A 287 -1.69 -2.63 -21.89
N PRO A 288 -1.11 -3.33 -20.91
CA PRO A 288 -1.86 -3.87 -19.77
C PRO A 288 -2.52 -2.76 -18.96
N LEU A 289 -3.67 -3.07 -18.39
CA LEU A 289 -4.27 -2.21 -17.36
C LEU A 289 -3.63 -2.54 -16.02
N ILE A 290 -2.79 -1.64 -15.51
CA ILE A 290 -2.05 -1.79 -14.26
C ILE A 290 -2.67 -0.87 -13.22
N ARG A 291 -3.07 -1.43 -12.06
CA ARG A 291 -3.76 -0.64 -11.04
C ARG A 291 -3.37 -0.98 -9.62
N TYR A 292 -3.14 0.06 -8.82
CA TYR A 292 -3.20 0.03 -7.37
C TYR A 292 -4.64 0.29 -6.91
N CYS A 293 -5.26 -0.64 -6.19
CA CYS A 293 -6.60 -0.39 -5.62
C CYS A 293 -6.54 0.50 -4.37
N GLY A 294 -5.37 0.57 -3.71
CA GLY A 294 -5.16 1.29 -2.47
C GLY A 294 -5.72 0.60 -1.24
N THR A 295 -5.49 1.18 -0.06
CA THR A 295 -6.05 0.70 1.21
C THR A 295 -7.56 0.96 1.29
N PRO A 296 -8.34 0.09 1.98
CA PRO A 296 -9.77 0.32 2.18
C PRO A 296 -10.08 1.42 3.21
N LEU A 297 -9.12 1.78 4.05
CA LEU A 297 -9.18 2.85 5.04
C LEU A 297 -8.01 3.81 4.88
N LYS A 298 -8.14 5.02 5.41
CA LYS A 298 -7.02 5.96 5.55
C LYS A 298 -6.19 5.57 6.76
N TYR A 299 -4.86 5.49 6.59
CA TYR A 299 -3.93 5.12 7.65
C TYR A 299 -2.91 6.22 7.98
N SER A 300 -3.04 7.38 7.35
CA SER A 300 -2.27 8.60 7.62
C SER A 300 -3.10 9.83 7.29
N PHE A 301 -2.82 10.96 7.95
CA PHE A 301 -3.44 12.24 7.59
C PHE A 301 -3.01 12.75 6.21
N SER A 302 -1.88 12.30 5.68
CA SER A 302 -1.54 12.56 4.26
C SER A 302 -2.56 11.97 3.27
N GLU A 303 -3.37 11.03 3.74
CA GLU A 303 -4.46 10.42 2.98
C GLU A 303 -5.83 11.06 3.24
N ALA A 304 -5.91 12.13 4.06
CA ALA A 304 -7.18 12.77 4.44
C ALA A 304 -8.06 13.11 3.23
N ASN A 305 -7.45 13.50 2.12
CA ASN A 305 -8.13 13.86 0.88
C ASN A 305 -8.26 12.69 -0.12
N HIS A 306 -7.91 11.45 0.27
CA HIS A 306 -8.06 10.29 -0.61
C HIS A 306 -9.47 9.71 -0.52
N GLU A 307 -10.08 9.43 -1.64
CA GLU A 307 -11.30 8.63 -1.72
C GLU A 307 -10.93 7.15 -1.75
N LYS A 308 -11.26 6.41 -0.70
CA LYS A 308 -11.02 4.97 -0.62
C LYS A 308 -12.13 4.22 -1.34
N SER A 309 -11.73 3.15 -2.05
CA SER A 309 -12.67 2.40 -2.89
C SER A 309 -12.22 0.95 -3.07
N ILE A 310 -13.15 0.09 -3.48
CA ILE A 310 -12.82 -1.19 -4.09
C ILE A 310 -12.76 -1.04 -5.61
N THR A 311 -11.94 -1.85 -6.26
CA THR A 311 -11.87 -1.89 -7.72
C THR A 311 -12.62 -3.11 -8.25
N VAL A 312 -13.59 -2.88 -9.12
CA VAL A 312 -14.27 -3.92 -9.89
C VAL A 312 -13.59 -4.04 -11.25
N VAL A 313 -13.17 -5.24 -11.59
CA VAL A 313 -12.47 -5.57 -12.84
C VAL A 313 -13.39 -6.44 -13.68
N GLU A 314 -13.64 -6.05 -14.92
CA GLU A 314 -14.44 -6.80 -15.89
C GLU A 314 -13.54 -7.23 -17.05
N LEU A 315 -13.33 -8.54 -17.14
CA LEU A 315 -12.50 -9.14 -18.19
C LEU A 315 -13.41 -9.54 -19.36
N GLY A 316 -13.46 -8.71 -20.38
CA GLY A 316 -14.15 -8.99 -21.64
C GLY A 316 -13.38 -9.97 -22.52
N GLU A 317 -13.50 -9.82 -23.85
CA GLU A 317 -12.64 -10.52 -24.79
C GLU A 317 -11.16 -10.21 -24.58
N LYS A 318 -10.25 -11.06 -25.02
CA LYS A 318 -8.79 -10.83 -24.94
C LYS A 318 -8.43 -9.39 -25.35
N GLY A 319 -7.70 -8.69 -24.48
CA GLY A 319 -7.31 -7.29 -24.67
C GLY A 319 -8.40 -6.25 -24.36
N LYS A 320 -9.58 -6.68 -23.88
CA LYS A 320 -10.68 -5.79 -23.48
C LYS A 320 -10.93 -5.93 -21.98
N THR A 321 -10.20 -5.17 -21.18
CA THR A 321 -10.37 -5.13 -19.73
C THR A 321 -10.92 -3.75 -19.32
N GLY A 322 -11.99 -3.76 -18.55
CA GLY A 322 -12.59 -2.57 -17.96
C GLY A 322 -12.44 -2.55 -16.44
N ILE A 323 -12.32 -1.37 -15.86
CA ILE A 323 -12.35 -1.19 -14.41
C ILE A 323 -13.31 -0.07 -14.02
N ARG A 324 -13.91 -0.21 -12.87
CA ARG A 324 -14.62 0.85 -12.16
C ARG A 324 -14.36 0.76 -10.67
N THR A 325 -14.58 1.84 -9.97
CA THR A 325 -14.40 1.92 -8.53
C THR A 325 -15.74 2.04 -7.82
N ILE A 326 -15.85 1.47 -6.63
CA ILE A 326 -16.98 1.66 -5.74
C ILE A 326 -16.44 2.29 -4.45
N PRO A 327 -16.89 3.49 -4.10
CA PRO A 327 -16.40 4.19 -2.93
C PRO A 327 -16.74 3.45 -1.63
N LEU A 328 -15.82 3.50 -0.70
CA LEU A 328 -15.97 3.00 0.66
C LEU A 328 -16.13 4.18 1.63
N LYS A 329 -17.09 4.06 2.54
CA LYS A 329 -17.32 5.05 3.59
C LYS A 329 -16.77 4.53 4.91
N PRO A 330 -15.76 5.18 5.50
CA PRO A 330 -15.22 4.76 6.79
C PRO A 330 -16.25 4.93 7.91
N LEU A 331 -16.08 4.22 9.01
CA LEU A 331 -16.84 4.46 10.25
C LEU A 331 -16.48 5.83 10.85
N ARG A 332 -15.18 6.14 10.87
CA ARG A 332 -14.60 7.43 11.24
C ARG A 332 -13.68 7.87 10.11
N ASP A 333 -13.87 9.09 9.64
CA ASP A 333 -12.97 9.63 8.64
C ASP A 333 -11.71 10.22 9.28
N MET A 334 -10.69 10.56 8.51
CA MET A 334 -9.53 11.33 8.94
C MET A 334 -9.67 12.75 8.42
N VAL A 335 -9.69 13.72 9.33
CA VAL A 335 -9.87 15.13 9.01
C VAL A 335 -8.75 15.97 9.63
N GLU A 336 -8.30 16.97 8.86
CA GLU A 336 -7.34 17.97 9.32
C GLU A 336 -8.07 19.28 9.60
N LEU A 337 -7.93 19.78 10.83
CA LEU A 337 -8.52 21.04 11.27
C LEU A 337 -7.41 22.04 11.59
N ARG A 338 -7.56 23.27 11.14
CA ARG A 338 -6.60 24.35 11.35
C ARG A 338 -7.31 25.63 11.78
N GLY A 339 -6.88 26.24 12.85
CA GLY A 339 -7.45 27.48 13.39
C GLY A 339 -6.94 27.78 14.79
N THR A 340 -7.41 28.86 15.40
CA THR A 340 -7.14 29.17 16.78
C THR A 340 -7.90 28.23 17.72
N TYR A 341 -7.42 28.09 18.94
CA TYR A 341 -8.10 27.30 19.98
C TYR A 341 -9.54 27.78 20.20
N GLU A 342 -9.77 29.10 20.21
CA GLU A 342 -11.11 29.68 20.38
C GLU A 342 -12.03 29.32 19.23
N GLU A 343 -11.57 29.43 17.98
CA GLU A 343 -12.33 29.06 16.79
C GLU A 343 -12.71 27.59 16.80
N LEU A 344 -11.74 26.69 17.04
CA LEU A 344 -11.95 25.25 17.00
C LEU A 344 -12.80 24.72 18.17
N THR A 345 -12.87 25.44 19.30
CA THR A 345 -13.73 25.09 20.44
C THR A 345 -15.08 25.77 20.44
N ALA A 346 -15.32 26.70 19.49
CA ALA A 346 -16.63 27.32 19.32
C ALA A 346 -17.67 26.28 18.89
N LYS A 347 -18.83 26.24 19.59
CA LYS A 347 -19.91 25.27 19.28
C LYS A 347 -20.38 25.35 17.81
N THR A 348 -20.42 26.56 17.26
CA THR A 348 -20.80 26.81 15.86
C THR A 348 -19.86 26.17 14.86
N PHE A 349 -18.62 25.85 15.26
CA PHE A 349 -17.64 25.21 14.39
C PHE A 349 -17.88 23.71 14.25
N TYR A 350 -18.22 23.01 15.34
CA TYR A 350 -18.24 21.53 15.36
C TYR A 350 -19.64 20.89 15.50
N GLU A 351 -20.66 21.62 16.06
CA GLU A 351 -21.96 21.00 16.44
C GLU A 351 -22.73 20.30 15.29
N ASN A 352 -22.56 20.76 14.05
CA ASN A 352 -23.27 20.19 12.89
C ASN A 352 -22.32 19.51 11.89
N THR A 353 -21.19 19.01 12.39
CA THR A 353 -20.17 18.34 11.59
C THR A 353 -19.95 16.92 12.09
N SER A 354 -19.24 16.12 11.31
CA SER A 354 -18.77 14.80 11.74
C SER A 354 -17.52 14.86 12.63
N TYR A 355 -16.86 16.01 12.75
CA TYR A 355 -15.54 16.16 13.39
C TYR A 355 -15.42 15.54 14.80
N PRO A 356 -16.42 15.66 15.70
CA PRO A 356 -16.34 15.01 17.01
C PRO A 356 -16.35 13.47 16.94
N ALA A 357 -16.82 12.89 15.83
CA ALA A 357 -16.85 11.45 15.63
C ALA A 357 -15.70 10.93 14.76
N ASP A 358 -14.93 11.81 14.12
CA ASP A 358 -13.83 11.47 13.23
C ASP A 358 -12.47 11.46 13.93
N TYR A 359 -11.50 10.83 13.30
CA TYR A 359 -10.09 10.95 13.67
C TYR A 359 -9.56 12.31 13.23
N VAL A 360 -9.05 13.08 14.19
CA VAL A 360 -8.73 14.49 13.98
C VAL A 360 -7.23 14.74 14.16
N HIS A 361 -6.66 15.49 13.22
CA HIS A 361 -5.38 16.18 13.37
C HIS A 361 -5.67 17.69 13.46
N ILE A 362 -5.28 18.31 14.57
CA ILE A 362 -5.45 19.75 14.78
C ILE A 362 -4.11 20.45 14.64
N THR A 363 -4.10 21.53 13.87
CA THR A 363 -3.00 22.50 13.82
C THR A 363 -3.48 23.82 14.42
N LEU A 364 -3.03 24.12 15.63
CA LEU A 364 -3.32 25.38 16.29
C LEU A 364 -2.48 26.52 15.70
N THR A 365 -3.14 27.67 15.46
CA THR A 365 -2.51 28.89 14.94
C THR A 365 -2.30 29.95 16.01
N ASP A 366 -2.55 29.62 17.29
CA ASP A 366 -2.32 30.49 18.43
C ASP A 366 -0.82 30.78 18.57
N GLU A 367 -0.44 32.04 18.75
CA GLU A 367 0.96 32.44 18.93
C GLU A 367 1.51 31.97 20.29
N GLU A 368 0.64 31.87 21.29
CA GLU A 368 0.96 31.36 22.63
C GLU A 368 0.55 29.90 22.79
N ASP A 369 1.36 29.10 23.46
CA ASP A 369 1.02 27.71 23.75
C ASP A 369 -0.19 27.62 24.69
N ILE A 370 -1.21 26.91 24.30
CA ILE A 370 -2.40 26.66 25.11
C ILE A 370 -2.09 25.58 26.16
N PRO A 371 -2.18 25.87 27.45
CA PRO A 371 -1.94 24.88 28.51
C PRO A 371 -2.88 23.69 28.39
N GLU A 372 -2.32 22.47 28.43
CA GLU A 372 -3.07 21.19 28.32
C GLU A 372 -3.99 21.11 27.12
N ALA A 373 -3.61 21.74 25.99
CA ALA A 373 -4.42 21.83 24.77
C ALA A 373 -4.97 20.48 24.32
N MET A 374 -4.12 19.44 24.27
CA MET A 374 -4.52 18.10 23.87
C MET A 374 -5.66 17.54 24.73
N GLY A 375 -5.56 17.65 26.07
CA GLY A 375 -6.59 17.17 27.00
C GLY A 375 -7.90 17.94 26.88
N ARG A 376 -7.81 19.27 26.72
CA ARG A 376 -8.98 20.15 26.59
C ARG A 376 -9.70 19.95 25.26
N LEU A 377 -8.97 19.79 24.15
CA LEU A 377 -9.53 19.53 22.84
C LEU A 377 -10.17 18.14 22.76
N ARG A 378 -9.62 17.12 23.44
CA ARG A 378 -10.21 15.76 23.49
C ARG A 378 -11.58 15.71 24.17
N VAL A 379 -11.99 16.73 24.93
CA VAL A 379 -13.36 16.83 25.44
C VAL A 379 -14.37 17.03 24.31
N ILE A 380 -13.95 17.71 23.22
CA ILE A 380 -14.79 17.99 22.04
C ILE A 380 -14.52 16.96 20.94
N TYR A 381 -13.24 16.61 20.74
CA TYR A 381 -12.75 15.70 19.71
C TYR A 381 -12.12 14.46 20.36
N PRO A 382 -12.93 13.49 20.82
CA PRO A 382 -12.40 12.31 21.56
C PRO A 382 -11.36 11.52 20.78
N TYR A 383 -11.43 11.57 19.44
CA TYR A 383 -10.51 10.89 18.53
C TYR A 383 -9.41 11.81 17.98
N LEU A 384 -9.03 12.86 18.75
CA LEU A 384 -7.87 13.69 18.43
C LEU A 384 -6.59 12.86 18.49
N MET A 385 -6.04 12.54 17.33
CA MET A 385 -4.84 11.71 17.16
C MET A 385 -3.56 12.52 17.21
N LYS A 386 -3.57 13.76 16.67
CA LYS A 386 -2.38 14.58 16.51
C LYS A 386 -2.70 16.05 16.75
N LEU A 387 -1.78 16.75 17.43
CA LEU A 387 -1.86 18.19 17.68
C LEU A 387 -0.52 18.81 17.32
N ASP A 388 -0.55 19.74 16.39
CA ASP A 388 0.60 20.54 15.98
C ASP A 388 0.30 22.03 16.20
N TYR A 389 1.35 22.86 16.17
CA TYR A 389 1.27 24.32 16.18
C TYR A 389 1.87 24.89 14.90
N ASP A 390 1.19 25.86 14.29
CA ASP A 390 1.69 26.69 13.20
C ASP A 390 1.73 28.14 13.65
N ASN A 391 2.70 28.47 14.47
CA ASN A 391 2.96 29.81 14.98
C ASN A 391 4.38 30.29 14.58
N GLN A 392 4.70 31.54 14.93
CA GLN A 392 5.99 32.14 14.54
C GLN A 392 7.19 31.30 15.03
N ARG A 393 7.11 30.73 16.23
CA ARG A 393 8.14 29.86 16.81
C ARG A 393 8.38 28.61 15.99
N THR A 394 7.30 27.90 15.60
CA THR A 394 7.43 26.65 14.85
C THR A 394 7.90 26.89 13.41
N ARG A 395 7.52 28.02 12.79
CA ARG A 395 7.98 28.40 11.45
C ARG A 395 9.47 28.71 11.43
N THR A 396 9.94 29.49 12.39
CA THR A 396 11.36 29.85 12.50
C THR A 396 12.23 28.62 12.82
N SER A 397 11.73 27.68 13.64
CA SER A 397 12.43 26.41 13.91
C SER A 397 12.60 25.56 12.64
N ASN A 398 11.58 25.50 11.78
CA ASN A 398 11.65 24.76 10.52
C ASN A 398 12.60 25.41 9.50
N GLU A 399 12.68 26.75 9.46
CA GLU A 399 13.63 27.48 8.63
C GLU A 399 15.09 27.23 9.04
N ILE A 400 15.36 27.12 10.34
CA ILE A 400 16.71 26.83 10.85
C ILE A 400 17.13 25.39 10.56
N GLN A 401 16.23 24.42 10.60
CA GLN A 401 16.54 23.03 10.20
C GLN A 401 16.80 22.91 8.70
N GLY A 402 16.24 23.80 7.89
CA GLY A 402 16.48 23.85 6.43
C GLY A 402 17.74 24.63 6.02
N ALA A 403 18.30 25.44 6.91
CA ALA A 403 19.45 26.27 6.60
C ALA A 403 20.76 25.65 7.11
N SER A 404 21.53 25.04 6.22
CA SER A 404 22.92 24.62 6.43
C SER A 404 23.91 25.81 6.58
N ALA A 405 23.47 26.96 7.10
CA ALA A 405 24.25 28.19 7.29
C ALA A 405 24.67 28.37 8.77
N MET A 406 25.13 27.28 9.41
CA MET A 406 25.66 27.39 10.80
C MET A 406 27.15 27.80 10.88
N GLU A 407 27.84 27.91 9.73
CA GLU A 407 29.30 28.13 9.75
C GLU A 407 29.74 29.57 10.04
N ASP A 408 28.86 30.59 9.95
CA ASP A 408 29.25 32.00 10.08
C ASP A 408 28.68 32.77 11.28
N LYS A 409 27.95 32.11 12.22
CA LYS A 409 27.31 32.80 13.35
C LYS A 409 28.15 32.72 14.61
N THR A 410 28.21 33.85 15.37
CA THR A 410 28.84 33.85 16.67
C THR A 410 28.00 33.09 17.70
N PRO A 411 28.60 32.52 18.77
CA PRO A 411 27.87 31.85 19.86
C PRO A 411 26.80 32.73 20.52
N GLY A 412 27.01 34.05 20.61
CA GLY A 412 26.00 34.98 21.09
C GLY A 412 24.79 35.09 20.19
N GLN A 413 25.01 35.13 18.88
CA GLN A 413 23.93 35.14 17.88
C GLN A 413 23.14 33.85 17.90
N LEU A 414 23.82 32.70 17.96
CA LEU A 414 23.15 31.39 18.06
C LEU A 414 22.30 31.28 19.32
N PHE A 415 22.76 31.78 20.43
CA PHE A 415 21.98 31.77 21.69
C PHE A 415 20.82 32.78 21.64
N ALA A 416 21.00 33.94 21.07
CA ALA A 416 19.94 34.94 20.92
C ALA A 416 18.79 34.38 20.05
N GLU A 417 19.11 33.75 18.92
CA GLU A 417 18.15 33.06 18.04
C GLU A 417 17.45 31.90 18.77
N PHE A 418 18.22 31.10 19.51
CA PHE A 418 17.63 29.99 20.30
C PHE A 418 16.69 30.52 21.40
N TYR A 419 17.06 31.61 22.07
CA TYR A 419 16.22 32.25 23.10
C TYR A 419 14.92 32.80 22.50
N GLU A 420 15.02 33.52 21.38
CA GLU A 420 13.86 34.08 20.68
C GLU A 420 12.93 32.94 20.18
N LEU A 421 13.49 31.84 19.66
CA LEU A 421 12.77 30.64 19.31
C LEU A 421 12.01 30.01 20.47
N GLN A 422 12.59 29.99 21.67
CA GLN A 422 11.98 29.35 22.82
C GLN A 422 10.94 30.22 23.52
N ASN A 423 11.10 31.56 23.46
CA ASN A 423 10.32 32.50 24.24
C ASN A 423 9.40 33.41 23.40
N ASN A 424 9.39 33.27 22.08
CA ASN A 424 8.66 34.15 21.14
C ASN A 424 8.93 35.65 21.35
N ALA A 425 10.06 36.01 21.95
CA ALA A 425 10.49 37.36 22.20
C ALA A 425 12.02 37.46 22.17
N PRO A 426 12.58 38.51 21.59
CA PRO A 426 14.02 38.71 21.57
C PRO A 426 14.55 38.92 23.00
N LEU A 427 15.86 38.74 23.20
CA LEU A 427 16.54 39.10 24.44
C LEU A 427 16.34 40.58 24.74
N THR A 428 16.12 40.88 26.00
CA THR A 428 16.20 42.30 26.48
C THR A 428 17.65 42.76 26.48
N ASP A 429 17.86 44.08 26.44
CA ASP A 429 19.21 44.67 26.46
C ASP A 429 20.03 44.16 27.68
N GLU A 430 19.41 43.98 28.85
CA GLU A 430 20.04 43.43 30.04
C GLU A 430 20.45 41.95 29.88
N GLN A 431 19.61 41.17 29.24
CA GLN A 431 19.90 39.75 28.95
C GLN A 431 21.01 39.59 27.91
N GLU A 432 21.01 40.41 26.88
CA GLU A 432 22.07 40.43 25.87
C GLU A 432 23.43 40.82 26.44
N GLN A 433 23.44 41.83 27.31
CA GLN A 433 24.66 42.23 28.02
C GLN A 433 25.18 41.11 28.93
N PHE A 434 24.29 40.47 29.70
CA PHE A 434 24.65 39.35 30.57
C PHE A 434 25.20 38.16 29.76
N LEU A 435 24.58 37.84 28.64
CA LEU A 435 25.02 36.77 27.74
C LEU A 435 26.42 37.06 27.19
N THR A 436 26.65 38.29 26.77
CA THR A 436 27.95 38.72 26.23
C THR A 436 29.07 38.61 27.28
N GLU A 437 28.79 39.01 28.50
CA GLU A 437 29.74 38.92 29.63
C GLU A 437 30.01 37.44 29.98
N LEU A 438 28.97 36.58 29.97
CA LEU A 438 29.08 35.17 30.29
C LEU A 438 29.92 34.44 29.25
N ILE A 439 29.63 34.61 27.95
CA ILE A 439 30.39 34.04 26.83
C ILE A 439 31.85 34.50 26.91
N GLY A 440 32.09 35.81 27.11
CA GLY A 440 33.45 36.33 27.24
C GLY A 440 34.21 35.79 28.45
N SER A 441 33.52 35.42 29.54
CA SER A 441 34.12 34.81 30.71
C SER A 441 34.54 33.34 30.49
N ILE A 442 33.76 32.61 29.72
CA ILE A 442 34.01 31.18 29.36
C ILE A 442 35.21 31.10 28.41
N TRP A 443 35.22 31.86 27.34
CA TRP A 443 36.33 31.88 26.37
C TRP A 443 37.67 32.33 26.93
N ARG A 444 37.66 33.30 27.89
CA ARG A 444 38.90 33.70 28.59
C ARG A 444 39.47 32.62 29.51
N LYS A 445 38.65 31.69 30.01
CA LYS A 445 39.11 30.55 30.83
C LYS A 445 39.67 29.39 30.00
N GLU A 446 39.23 29.23 28.76
CA GLU A 446 39.78 28.18 27.87
C GLU A 446 41.09 28.59 27.18
N GLY A 447 41.32 29.87 26.93
CA GLY A 447 42.58 30.40 26.40
C GLY A 447 43.75 30.49 27.38
N ALA A 448 43.52 30.11 28.66
CA ALA A 448 44.52 30.11 29.73
C ALA A 448 44.93 28.70 30.21
N ARG A 449 44.71 27.68 29.42
CA ARG A 449 45.20 26.29 29.61
C ARG A 449 46.15 25.88 28.54
#